data_abe57ae180dc49f906d95add0ab2a748
#
_entry.id   abe57ae180dc49f906d95add0ab2a748
#
_cell.length_a   1.000
_cell.length_b   1.000
_cell.length_c   1.000
_cell.angle_alpha   90.00
_cell.angle_beta   90.00
_cell.angle_gamma   90.00
#
_symmetry.space_group_name_H-M   'P 1'
#
loop_
_entity.id
_entity.type
_entity.pdbx_description
1 polymer ?
#
loop_
_entity_poly.entity_id
_entity_poly.type
_entity_poly.pdbx_seq_one_letter_code
_entity_poly.pdbx_strand_id
1 'polypeptide(L)'
;MRLLILTVLAIAISALTAPAQQRPLMTDDIDITPAGSMEIAAGVDFYQNAKFPLSGIRGDMTRIGDIRIRTGFAANVELQIEGTIQNYVAINSMGPSAIPLNVSGNSTNDFDDFTISAKVKLRNETRLLPAVGLKFGYQMPNTDQARGIGTNQVNIFTKIILQKKFGDVVGTTPRFNAMGNIGLGIMTAPIERFTQNDVFLYGLAGIYRASDHVNIVSEVNGRINTRNGPAPLGTESIGQFRVGTQIRASGLRFDAAAAFGLTSFSPRTGVTFGVTYLSPHIFTPAR
;
A
#
# COMPACT_ATOMS: atom_id res chain seq x y z
N MET A 1 -22.61 6.29 32.48
CA MET A 1 -22.80 6.90 31.15
C MET A 1 -21.99 8.20 30.96
N ARG A 2 -22.10 9.20 31.85
CA ARG A 2 -21.32 10.46 31.75
C ARG A 2 -19.79 10.24 31.85
N LEU A 3 -19.32 9.33 32.70
CA LEU A 3 -17.90 9.02 32.85
C LEU A 3 -17.32 8.36 31.58
N LEU A 4 -18.09 7.47 30.94
CA LEU A 4 -17.70 6.80 29.69
C LEU A 4 -17.57 7.80 28.53
N ILE A 5 -18.47 8.78 28.45
CA ILE A 5 -18.45 9.85 27.45
C ILE A 5 -17.26 10.78 27.66
N LEU A 6 -16.93 11.11 28.92
CA LEU A 6 -15.76 11.92 29.25
C LEU A 6 -14.44 11.20 28.96
N THR A 7 -14.38 9.88 29.18
CA THR A 7 -13.19 9.07 28.83
C THR A 7 -13.00 8.95 27.31
N VAL A 8 -14.08 8.76 26.57
CA VAL A 8 -14.04 8.76 25.09
C VAL A 8 -13.68 10.15 24.54
N LEU A 9 -14.19 11.22 25.15
CA LEU A 9 -13.86 12.58 24.77
C LEU A 9 -12.42 12.97 25.13
N ALA A 10 -11.88 12.50 26.25
CA ALA A 10 -10.48 12.72 26.66
C ALA A 10 -9.49 11.98 25.77
N ILE A 11 -9.84 10.79 25.28
CA ILE A 11 -9.04 10.04 24.29
C ILE A 11 -9.01 10.75 22.94
N ALA A 12 -10.09 11.43 22.57
CA ALA A 12 -10.18 12.19 21.31
C ALA A 12 -9.34 13.50 21.30
N ILE A 13 -8.97 14.04 22.47
CA ILE A 13 -8.25 15.32 22.55
C ILE A 13 -6.72 15.15 22.56
N SER A 14 -6.20 13.97 22.81
CA SER A 14 -4.76 13.70 22.87
C SER A 14 -4.13 13.22 21.54
N ALA A 15 -4.85 13.26 20.43
CA ALA A 15 -4.32 12.98 19.10
C ALA A 15 -3.42 14.12 18.62
N LEU A 16 -2.26 14.28 19.24
CA LEU A 16 -1.19 15.14 18.77
C LEU A 16 -0.74 14.65 17.39
N THR A 17 -0.82 15.51 16.42
CA THR A 17 -0.32 15.55 15.06
C THR A 17 0.88 14.65 14.77
N ALA A 18 0.70 13.34 14.73
CA ALA A 18 1.67 12.48 14.08
C ALA A 18 1.38 12.51 12.57
N PRO A 19 2.36 12.73 11.72
CA PRO A 19 2.22 12.62 10.28
C PRO A 19 2.19 11.15 9.90
N ALA A 20 1.08 10.49 10.18
CA ALA A 20 0.84 9.15 9.67
C ALA A 20 0.37 9.26 8.23
N GLN A 21 1.12 8.68 7.33
CA GLN A 21 0.94 8.94 5.92
C GLN A 21 1.00 7.68 5.11
N GLN A 22 -0.07 7.28 4.45
CA GLN A 22 0.14 6.57 3.19
C GLN A 22 -1.12 6.35 2.38
N ARG A 23 -2.21 5.85 2.96
CA ARG A 23 -3.43 5.80 2.18
C ARG A 23 -3.80 7.22 1.70
N PRO A 24 -4.24 7.40 0.47
CA PRO A 24 -4.48 6.38 -0.57
C PRO A 24 -3.24 5.99 -1.38
N LEU A 25 -2.03 6.46 -1.00
CA LEU A 25 -0.79 6.20 -1.73
C LEU A 25 -0.25 4.78 -1.47
N MET A 26 0.46 4.24 -2.47
CA MET A 26 1.21 2.98 -2.40
C MET A 26 2.71 3.21 -2.28
N THR A 27 3.18 4.42 -2.62
CA THR A 27 4.56 4.84 -2.43
C THR A 27 4.84 5.00 -0.94
N ASP A 28 5.86 4.32 -0.44
CA ASP A 28 6.25 4.37 0.97
C ASP A 28 6.85 5.74 1.33
N ASP A 29 6.49 6.25 2.51
CA ASP A 29 7.15 7.36 3.17
C ASP A 29 8.31 6.87 4.07
N ILE A 30 9.15 7.81 4.53
CA ILE A 30 10.23 7.53 5.47
C ILE A 30 9.83 7.76 6.93
N ASP A 31 8.68 8.38 7.16
CA ASP A 31 8.24 8.67 8.51
C ASP A 31 7.91 7.35 9.23
N ILE A 32 8.37 7.23 10.46
CA ILE A 32 8.18 6.04 11.31
C ILE A 32 6.99 6.29 12.22
N THR A 33 6.11 5.32 12.35
CA THR A 33 5.06 5.34 13.37
C THR A 33 5.69 5.58 14.74
N PRO A 34 5.14 6.47 15.59
CA PRO A 34 5.72 6.75 16.90
C PRO A 34 6.02 5.47 17.66
N ALA A 35 7.22 5.38 18.21
CA ALA A 35 7.66 4.19 18.94
C ALA A 35 6.68 3.86 20.08
N GLY A 36 6.26 2.60 20.17
CA GLY A 36 5.23 2.16 21.12
C GLY A 36 3.80 2.36 20.67
N SER A 37 3.55 2.94 19.49
CA SER A 37 2.23 3.16 18.92
C SER A 37 1.98 2.29 17.69
N MET A 38 0.73 2.18 17.32
CA MET A 38 0.27 1.44 16.14
C MET A 38 -0.59 2.34 15.26
N GLU A 39 -0.31 2.36 13.97
CA GLU A 39 -1.19 2.94 12.96
C GLU A 39 -1.98 1.82 12.28
N ILE A 40 -3.29 1.97 12.20
CA ILE A 40 -4.19 1.04 11.53
C ILE A 40 -4.94 1.81 10.45
N ALA A 41 -4.80 1.35 9.21
CA ALA A 41 -5.58 1.84 8.09
C ALA A 41 -6.41 0.71 7.50
N ALA A 42 -7.65 1.02 7.13
CA ALA A 42 -8.55 0.10 6.45
C ALA A 42 -9.27 0.83 5.31
N GLY A 43 -9.60 0.10 4.26
CA GLY A 43 -10.27 0.69 3.12
C GLY A 43 -11.01 -0.28 2.24
N VAL A 44 -11.65 0.29 1.22
CA VAL A 44 -12.34 -0.42 0.15
C VAL A 44 -11.87 0.17 -1.17
N ASP A 45 -11.52 -0.71 -2.11
CA ASP A 45 -11.10 -0.33 -3.45
C ASP A 45 -12.04 -0.94 -4.48
N PHE A 46 -12.33 -0.19 -5.52
CA PHE A 46 -13.11 -0.63 -6.68
C PHE A 46 -12.27 -0.44 -7.93
N TYR A 47 -12.00 -1.51 -8.66
CA TYR A 47 -11.21 -1.50 -9.89
C TYR A 47 -12.01 -2.04 -11.06
N GLN A 48 -11.95 -1.36 -12.18
CA GLN A 48 -12.54 -1.79 -13.42
C GLN A 48 -11.52 -2.51 -14.31
N ASN A 49 -11.97 -3.58 -14.93
CA ASN A 49 -11.18 -4.36 -15.89
C ASN A 49 -9.82 -4.81 -15.30
N ALA A 50 -9.86 -5.35 -14.08
CA ALA A 50 -8.72 -6.06 -13.49
C ALA A 50 -8.42 -7.30 -14.34
N LYS A 51 -7.15 -7.63 -14.45
CA LYS A 51 -6.66 -8.72 -15.31
C LYS A 51 -5.83 -9.70 -14.49
N PHE A 52 -6.12 -10.97 -14.68
CA PHE A 52 -5.44 -12.07 -14.01
C PHE A 52 -4.85 -13.01 -15.07
N PRO A 53 -3.64 -12.73 -15.57
CA PRO A 53 -3.07 -13.46 -16.71
C PRO A 53 -2.91 -14.96 -16.49
N LEU A 54 -2.67 -15.38 -15.25
CA LEU A 54 -2.50 -16.78 -14.89
C LEU A 54 -3.78 -17.61 -15.13
N SER A 55 -4.94 -17.03 -14.82
CA SER A 55 -6.26 -17.66 -14.98
C SER A 55 -6.99 -17.27 -16.25
N GLY A 56 -6.53 -16.21 -16.94
CA GLY A 56 -7.23 -15.62 -18.07
C GLY A 56 -8.46 -14.80 -17.69
N ILE A 57 -8.78 -14.66 -16.41
CA ILE A 57 -9.93 -13.88 -15.91
C ILE A 57 -9.70 -12.40 -16.13
N ARG A 58 -10.77 -11.71 -16.55
CA ARG A 58 -10.89 -10.26 -16.58
C ARG A 58 -12.22 -9.84 -15.99
N GLY A 59 -12.22 -8.84 -15.14
CA GLY A 59 -13.44 -8.43 -14.47
C GLY A 59 -13.30 -7.18 -13.64
N ASP A 60 -14.41 -6.79 -13.01
CA ASP A 60 -14.43 -5.67 -12.09
C ASP A 60 -14.22 -6.19 -10.67
N MET A 61 -13.23 -5.63 -9.98
CA MET A 61 -12.76 -6.12 -8.69
C MET A 61 -13.14 -5.15 -7.58
N THR A 62 -13.75 -5.68 -6.53
CA THR A 62 -13.96 -4.98 -5.26
C THR A 62 -13.06 -5.60 -4.20
N ARG A 63 -12.24 -4.79 -3.56
CA ARG A 63 -11.38 -5.17 -2.45
C ARG A 63 -11.98 -4.62 -1.17
N ILE A 64 -12.31 -5.49 -0.21
CA ILE A 64 -12.90 -5.11 1.07
C ILE A 64 -11.89 -5.39 2.18
N GLY A 65 -11.67 -4.39 3.03
CA GLY A 65 -10.69 -4.49 4.09
C GLY A 65 -9.26 -4.51 3.55
N ASP A 66 -8.90 -3.54 2.69
CA ASP A 66 -7.50 -3.25 2.39
C ASP A 66 -6.84 -2.68 3.65
N ILE A 67 -6.16 -3.57 4.40
CA ILE A 67 -5.63 -3.29 5.74
C ILE A 67 -4.15 -3.00 5.65
N ARG A 68 -3.71 -1.98 6.42
CA ARG A 68 -2.30 -1.70 6.71
C ARG A 68 -2.15 -1.46 8.19
N ILE A 69 -1.36 -2.28 8.84
CA ILE A 69 -1.01 -2.15 10.25
C ILE A 69 0.48 -1.84 10.32
N ARG A 70 0.82 -0.73 10.96
CA ARG A 70 2.18 -0.29 11.18
C ARG A 70 2.44 -0.14 12.66
N THR A 71 3.53 -0.70 13.13
CA THR A 71 3.92 -0.67 14.53
C THR A 71 5.28 -0.02 14.66
N GLY A 72 5.35 1.10 15.36
CA GLY A 72 6.60 1.76 15.70
C GLY A 72 7.34 0.97 16.78
N PHE A 73 8.33 0.18 16.36
CA PHE A 73 9.07 -0.68 17.28
C PHE A 73 10.19 0.09 18.01
N ALA A 74 10.85 0.99 17.29
CA ALA A 74 11.87 1.90 17.80
C ALA A 74 11.77 3.25 17.08
N ALA A 75 12.56 4.23 17.49
CA ALA A 75 12.53 5.58 16.90
C ALA A 75 12.82 5.61 15.38
N ASN A 76 13.49 4.58 14.86
CA ASN A 76 13.86 4.47 13.45
C ASN A 76 13.45 3.16 12.80
N VAL A 77 12.66 2.32 13.49
CA VAL A 77 12.22 1.00 13.00
C VAL A 77 10.71 0.86 13.12
N GLU A 78 10.08 0.43 12.04
CA GLU A 78 8.66 0.15 11.95
C GLU A 78 8.43 -1.22 11.32
N LEU A 79 7.55 -2.01 11.92
CA LEU A 79 7.05 -3.26 11.35
C LEU A 79 5.69 -3.00 10.69
N GLN A 80 5.44 -3.63 9.55
CA GLN A 80 4.23 -3.45 8.77
C GLN A 80 3.63 -4.79 8.36
N ILE A 81 2.29 -4.86 8.40
CA ILE A 81 1.49 -5.93 7.82
C ILE A 81 0.48 -5.29 6.88
N GLU A 82 0.45 -5.74 5.64
CA GLU A 82 -0.42 -5.19 4.59
C GLU A 82 -1.10 -6.31 3.83
N GLY A 83 -2.36 -6.11 3.42
CA GLY A 83 -3.12 -7.06 2.60
C GLY A 83 -4.60 -6.71 2.55
N THR A 84 -5.37 -7.47 1.79
CA THR A 84 -6.81 -7.31 1.68
C THR A 84 -7.52 -8.51 2.26
N ILE A 85 -8.51 -8.29 3.13
CA ILE A 85 -9.26 -9.39 3.75
C ILE A 85 -10.04 -10.17 2.70
N GLN A 86 -10.68 -9.47 1.74
CA GLN A 86 -11.51 -10.15 0.75
C GLN A 86 -11.51 -9.39 -0.58
N ASN A 87 -11.20 -10.11 -1.64
CA ASN A 87 -11.34 -9.68 -3.02
C ASN A 87 -12.56 -10.35 -3.64
N TYR A 88 -13.39 -9.58 -4.31
CA TYR A 88 -14.52 -10.05 -5.12
C TYR A 88 -14.28 -9.61 -6.56
N VAL A 89 -14.47 -10.51 -7.51
CA VAL A 89 -14.36 -10.21 -8.94
C VAL A 89 -15.64 -10.64 -9.65
N ALA A 90 -16.31 -9.67 -10.25
CA ALA A 90 -17.35 -9.90 -11.24
C ALA A 90 -16.67 -10.16 -12.58
N ILE A 91 -16.80 -11.36 -13.12
CA ILE A 91 -16.08 -11.83 -14.32
C ILE A 91 -16.78 -11.31 -15.56
N ASN A 92 -16.11 -10.45 -16.32
CA ASN A 92 -16.59 -9.91 -17.58
C ASN A 92 -16.19 -10.80 -18.78
N SER A 93 -15.03 -11.45 -18.68
CA SER A 93 -14.56 -12.41 -19.68
C SER A 93 -13.52 -13.36 -19.10
N MET A 94 -13.40 -14.54 -19.69
CA MET A 94 -12.41 -15.54 -19.32
C MET A 94 -11.72 -16.04 -20.60
N GLY A 95 -10.39 -15.92 -20.63
CA GLY A 95 -9.53 -16.47 -21.67
C GLY A 95 -9.00 -17.85 -21.28
N PRO A 96 -8.04 -18.40 -22.04
CA PRO A 96 -7.36 -19.62 -21.68
C PRO A 96 -6.68 -19.49 -20.32
N SER A 97 -6.91 -20.46 -19.44
CA SER A 97 -6.23 -20.54 -18.16
C SER A 97 -4.99 -21.41 -18.25
N ALA A 98 -3.92 -20.98 -17.60
CA ALA A 98 -2.68 -21.75 -17.49
C ALA A 98 -2.66 -22.65 -16.23
N ILE A 99 -3.69 -22.57 -15.39
CA ILE A 99 -3.85 -23.33 -14.15
C ILE A 99 -5.25 -23.95 -14.08
N PRO A 100 -5.44 -25.04 -13.33
CA PRO A 100 -6.78 -25.54 -13.01
C PRO A 100 -7.58 -24.50 -12.22
N LEU A 101 -8.82 -24.25 -12.62
CA LEU A 101 -9.71 -23.31 -11.95
C LEU A 101 -10.87 -24.02 -11.27
N ASN A 102 -11.22 -23.54 -10.08
CA ASN A 102 -12.43 -23.90 -9.35
C ASN A 102 -13.33 -22.65 -9.26
N VAL A 103 -13.76 -22.15 -10.42
CA VAL A 103 -14.63 -20.99 -10.55
C VAL A 103 -15.91 -21.42 -11.23
N SER A 104 -17.05 -21.15 -10.60
CA SER A 104 -18.38 -21.44 -11.14
C SER A 104 -19.18 -20.15 -11.31
N GLY A 105 -19.83 -20.00 -12.47
CA GLY A 105 -20.63 -18.80 -12.78
C GLY A 105 -19.77 -17.59 -13.14
N ASN A 106 -20.31 -16.38 -12.89
CA ASN A 106 -19.75 -15.11 -13.34
C ASN A 106 -19.02 -14.33 -12.24
N SER A 107 -18.59 -14.99 -11.16
CA SER A 107 -17.88 -14.33 -10.07
C SER A 107 -16.90 -15.27 -9.39
N THR A 108 -15.88 -14.71 -8.80
CA THR A 108 -14.94 -15.41 -7.91
C THR A 108 -14.55 -14.49 -6.75
N ASN A 109 -14.06 -15.08 -5.69
CA ASN A 109 -13.59 -14.35 -4.52
C ASN A 109 -12.45 -15.10 -3.85
N ASP A 110 -11.55 -14.36 -3.20
CA ASP A 110 -10.44 -14.90 -2.43
C ASP A 110 -9.89 -13.84 -1.47
N PHE A 111 -9.07 -14.28 -0.53
CA PHE A 111 -8.21 -13.39 0.25
C PHE A 111 -7.14 -12.75 -0.64
N ASP A 112 -6.30 -11.87 -0.05
CA ASP A 112 -5.06 -11.42 -0.68
C ASP A 112 -3.86 -12.15 -0.09
N ASP A 113 -2.74 -12.12 -0.80
CA ASP A 113 -1.44 -12.53 -0.26
C ASP A 113 -0.91 -11.43 0.66
N PHE A 114 -0.91 -11.67 1.97
CA PHE A 114 -0.45 -10.70 2.95
C PHE A 114 1.05 -10.47 2.87
N THR A 115 1.45 -9.24 3.09
CA THR A 115 2.85 -8.81 3.11
C THR A 115 3.27 -8.44 4.53
N ILE A 116 4.40 -8.97 4.99
CA ILE A 116 5.07 -8.57 6.22
C ILE A 116 6.38 -7.87 5.83
N SER A 117 6.62 -6.69 6.41
CA SER A 117 7.81 -5.91 6.09
C SER A 117 8.33 -5.14 7.30
N ALA A 118 9.62 -4.79 7.23
CA ALA A 118 10.25 -3.87 8.15
C ALA A 118 10.75 -2.65 7.38
N LYS A 119 10.55 -1.48 7.95
CA LYS A 119 11.07 -0.19 7.45
C LYS A 119 12.05 0.37 8.47
N VAL A 120 13.22 0.76 7.99
CA VAL A 120 14.29 1.34 8.81
C VAL A 120 14.65 2.71 8.25
N LYS A 121 14.54 3.75 9.06
CA LYS A 121 15.02 5.07 8.75
C LYS A 121 16.52 5.13 9.01
N LEU A 122 17.32 5.31 7.96
CA LEU A 122 18.78 5.35 8.02
C LEU A 122 19.32 6.74 8.29
N ARG A 123 18.67 7.78 7.73
CA ARG A 123 19.09 9.17 7.85
C ARG A 123 17.89 10.11 7.88
N ASN A 124 17.95 11.07 8.78
CA ASN A 124 16.98 12.16 8.80
C ASN A 124 17.24 13.14 7.65
N GLU A 125 16.18 13.84 7.26
CA GLU A 125 16.27 14.95 6.33
C GLU A 125 17.16 16.07 6.88
N THR A 126 17.91 16.70 5.97
CA THR A 126 18.63 17.95 6.24
C THR A 126 18.11 19.05 5.30
N ARG A 127 18.60 20.29 5.43
CA ARG A 127 18.21 21.37 4.52
C ARG A 127 18.42 21.01 3.04
N LEU A 128 19.53 20.36 2.71
CA LEU A 128 19.90 20.05 1.33
C LEU A 128 19.57 18.60 0.93
N LEU A 129 19.72 17.65 1.84
CA LEU A 129 19.63 16.23 1.55
C LEU A 129 18.28 15.63 2.01
N PRO A 130 17.68 14.73 1.23
CA PRO A 130 16.47 14.03 1.63
C PRO A 130 16.73 13.07 2.81
N ALA A 131 15.69 12.72 3.53
CA ALA A 131 15.69 11.54 4.40
C ALA A 131 15.85 10.28 3.57
N VAL A 132 16.53 9.28 4.12
CA VAL A 132 16.81 8.00 3.45
C VAL A 132 16.41 6.86 4.37
N GLY A 133 15.77 5.86 3.83
CA GLY A 133 15.42 4.63 4.53
C GLY A 133 15.46 3.42 3.63
N LEU A 134 15.28 2.27 4.27
CA LEU A 134 15.21 0.96 3.65
C LEU A 134 13.94 0.27 4.11
N LYS A 135 13.23 -0.35 3.18
CA LYS A 135 12.13 -1.29 3.47
C LYS A 135 12.44 -2.63 2.83
N PHE A 136 12.28 -3.70 3.59
CA PHE A 136 12.38 -5.06 3.09
C PHE A 136 11.24 -5.90 3.64
N GLY A 137 10.81 -6.86 2.88
CA GLY A 137 9.70 -7.69 3.29
C GLY A 137 9.44 -8.84 2.33
N TYR A 138 8.45 -9.63 2.70
CA TYR A 138 8.00 -10.74 1.89
C TYR A 138 6.48 -10.83 1.89
N GLN A 139 5.94 -11.34 0.81
CA GLN A 139 4.54 -11.64 0.61
C GLN A 139 4.33 -13.13 0.89
N MET A 140 3.34 -13.43 1.73
CA MET A 140 2.97 -14.79 2.11
C MET A 140 1.97 -15.37 1.10
N PRO A 141 2.03 -16.68 0.80
CA PRO A 141 1.09 -17.34 -0.11
C PRO A 141 -0.20 -17.69 0.64
N ASN A 142 -1.12 -16.74 0.74
CA ASN A 142 -2.38 -16.90 1.48
C ASN A 142 -3.59 -17.15 0.57
N THR A 143 -3.44 -16.98 -0.75
CA THR A 143 -4.53 -17.12 -1.72
C THR A 143 -4.73 -18.56 -2.18
N ASP A 144 -5.94 -18.89 -2.63
CA ASP A 144 -6.23 -20.12 -3.36
C ASP A 144 -6.08 -19.86 -4.88
N GLN A 145 -5.00 -20.36 -5.46
CA GLN A 145 -4.72 -20.19 -6.88
C GLN A 145 -5.87 -20.67 -7.78
N ALA A 146 -6.64 -21.69 -7.36
CA ALA A 146 -7.77 -22.22 -8.12
C ALA A 146 -8.95 -21.22 -8.20
N ARG A 147 -8.99 -20.19 -7.35
CA ARG A 147 -9.93 -19.06 -7.47
C ARG A 147 -9.60 -18.12 -8.61
N GLY A 148 -8.40 -18.19 -9.15
CA GLY A 148 -7.96 -17.50 -10.36
C GLY A 148 -7.61 -16.02 -10.20
N ILE A 149 -7.56 -15.48 -8.98
CA ILE A 149 -7.28 -14.05 -8.71
C ILE A 149 -6.03 -13.83 -7.87
N GLY A 150 -5.47 -14.87 -7.26
CA GLY A 150 -4.21 -14.86 -6.53
C GLY A 150 -3.14 -15.69 -7.19
N THR A 151 -1.88 -15.44 -6.87
CA THR A 151 -0.75 -16.25 -7.36
C THR A 151 -0.34 -17.34 -6.38
N ASN A 152 -0.67 -17.19 -5.10
CA ASN A 152 -0.29 -18.10 -4.02
C ASN A 152 1.22 -18.39 -4.01
N GLN A 153 2.02 -17.34 -4.10
CA GLN A 153 3.48 -17.44 -4.19
C GLN A 153 4.17 -16.58 -3.14
N VAL A 154 5.33 -17.04 -2.68
CA VAL A 154 6.23 -16.22 -1.85
C VAL A 154 6.99 -15.26 -2.76
N ASN A 155 6.89 -13.98 -2.47
CA ASN A 155 7.68 -12.94 -3.12
C ASN A 155 8.46 -12.16 -2.06
N ILE A 156 9.70 -11.81 -2.35
CA ILE A 156 10.54 -10.99 -1.47
C ILE A 156 10.90 -9.68 -2.16
N PHE A 157 11.07 -8.62 -1.38
CA PHE A 157 11.43 -7.33 -1.94
C PHE A 157 12.29 -6.50 -0.98
N THR A 158 13.03 -5.57 -1.57
CA THR A 158 13.72 -4.50 -0.87
C THR A 158 13.53 -3.19 -1.62
N LYS A 159 13.38 -2.08 -0.89
CA LYS A 159 13.23 -0.73 -1.45
C LYS A 159 14.09 0.27 -0.70
N ILE A 160 14.73 1.17 -1.42
CA ILE A 160 15.27 2.42 -0.88
C ILE A 160 14.14 3.45 -0.92
N ILE A 161 13.95 4.15 0.19
CA ILE A 161 12.94 5.19 0.35
C ILE A 161 13.65 6.52 0.50
N LEU A 162 13.22 7.50 -0.27
CA LEU A 162 13.69 8.88 -0.22
C LEU A 162 12.52 9.80 0.06
N GLN A 163 12.72 10.82 0.90
CA GLN A 163 11.68 11.79 1.21
C GLN A 163 12.27 13.16 1.44
N LYS A 164 11.64 14.18 0.83
CA LYS A 164 12.02 15.59 0.99
C LYS A 164 10.79 16.44 1.26
N LYS A 165 10.85 17.20 2.33
CA LYS A 165 9.80 18.13 2.76
C LYS A 165 10.18 19.55 2.35
N PHE A 166 9.24 20.29 1.76
CA PHE A 166 9.44 21.65 1.27
C PHE A 166 8.41 22.60 1.89
N GLY A 167 8.81 23.86 2.12
CA GLY A 167 7.99 24.92 2.69
C GLY A 167 8.46 25.36 4.07
N ASP A 168 7.81 26.36 4.65
CA ASP A 168 8.22 26.95 5.91
C ASP A 168 8.21 25.94 7.06
N VAL A 169 9.37 25.77 7.65
CA VAL A 169 9.63 24.85 8.76
C VAL A 169 9.12 25.41 10.11
N VAL A 170 8.55 26.59 10.09
CA VAL A 170 8.01 27.26 11.28
C VAL A 170 6.60 26.74 11.54
N GLY A 171 6.55 25.62 12.26
CA GLY A 171 5.28 24.99 12.69
C GLY A 171 5.01 23.68 11.98
N THR A 172 5.75 22.66 12.28
CA THR A 172 5.43 21.24 12.29
C THR A 172 4.95 20.52 11.00
N THR A 173 4.40 21.18 9.97
CA THR A 173 3.93 20.45 8.78
C THR A 173 4.38 21.13 7.50
N PRO A 174 5.18 20.47 6.66
CA PRO A 174 5.64 21.03 5.38
C PRO A 174 4.44 21.25 4.45
N ARG A 175 4.55 22.26 3.58
CA ARG A 175 3.51 22.55 2.57
C ARG A 175 3.49 21.50 1.47
N PHE A 176 4.65 20.96 1.12
CA PHE A 176 4.78 19.92 0.12
C PHE A 176 5.75 18.84 0.60
N ASN A 177 5.39 17.59 0.41
CA ASN A 177 6.22 16.43 0.73
C ASN A 177 6.38 15.58 -0.54
N ALA A 178 7.61 15.42 -1.01
CA ALA A 178 7.96 14.56 -2.13
C ALA A 178 8.56 13.25 -1.61
N MET A 179 8.11 12.14 -2.16
CA MET A 179 8.55 10.79 -1.81
C MET A 179 8.94 10.02 -3.06
N GLY A 180 10.01 9.25 -2.96
CA GLY A 180 10.48 8.36 -4.01
C GLY A 180 10.86 7.00 -3.46
N ASN A 181 10.47 5.95 -4.16
CA ASN A 181 10.87 4.57 -3.86
C ASN A 181 11.51 3.94 -5.09
N ILE A 182 12.63 3.28 -4.90
CA ILE A 182 13.25 2.42 -5.90
C ILE A 182 13.65 1.11 -5.23
N GLY A 183 13.45 -0.01 -5.92
CA GLY A 183 13.74 -1.29 -5.29
C GLY A 183 13.75 -2.46 -6.26
N LEU A 184 14.01 -3.61 -5.71
CA LEU A 184 13.99 -4.88 -6.40
C LEU A 184 13.05 -5.84 -5.70
N GLY A 185 12.33 -6.63 -6.49
CA GLY A 185 11.54 -7.74 -6.01
C GLY A 185 11.93 -9.01 -6.74
N ILE A 186 12.02 -10.11 -6.01
CA ILE A 186 12.16 -11.45 -6.58
C ILE A 186 10.79 -12.08 -6.47
N MET A 187 10.18 -12.35 -7.62
CA MET A 187 8.85 -12.94 -7.70
C MET A 187 8.94 -14.40 -8.10
N THR A 188 8.19 -15.25 -7.42
CA THR A 188 8.07 -16.65 -7.83
C THR A 188 7.00 -16.78 -8.91
N ALA A 189 7.38 -17.29 -10.07
CA ALA A 189 6.42 -17.59 -11.12
C ALA A 189 5.67 -18.90 -10.80
N PRO A 190 4.33 -18.92 -10.85
CA PRO A 190 3.55 -20.08 -10.47
C PRO A 190 3.76 -21.31 -11.35
N ILE A 191 4.11 -21.11 -12.62
CA ILE A 191 4.24 -22.18 -13.63
C ILE A 191 5.67 -22.38 -14.07
N GLU A 192 6.37 -21.30 -14.45
CA GLU A 192 7.74 -21.34 -14.90
C GLU A 192 8.70 -21.43 -13.71
N ARG A 193 8.92 -22.64 -13.20
CA ARG A 193 9.85 -22.88 -12.10
C ARG A 193 11.30 -22.63 -12.55
N PHE A 194 12.13 -22.15 -11.60
CA PHE A 194 13.57 -21.89 -11.79
C PHE A 194 13.91 -20.81 -12.83
N THR A 195 12.99 -19.93 -13.16
CA THR A 195 13.27 -18.74 -13.97
C THR A 195 13.57 -17.55 -13.07
N GLN A 196 14.48 -16.68 -13.51
CA GLN A 196 14.71 -15.40 -12.87
C GLN A 196 13.54 -14.46 -13.18
N ASN A 197 12.86 -14.01 -12.14
CA ASN A 197 11.68 -13.16 -12.24
C ASN A 197 11.88 -11.91 -11.39
N ASP A 198 13.02 -11.23 -11.60
CA ASP A 198 13.30 -9.99 -10.91
C ASP A 198 12.45 -8.88 -11.49
N VAL A 199 11.90 -8.08 -10.60
CA VAL A 199 11.14 -6.90 -10.97
C VAL A 199 11.78 -5.66 -10.35
N PHE A 200 11.85 -4.60 -11.12
CA PHE A 200 12.20 -3.28 -10.63
C PHE A 200 10.95 -2.63 -10.04
N LEU A 201 11.03 -2.21 -8.78
CA LEU A 201 9.96 -1.54 -8.06
C LEU A 201 10.20 -0.03 -8.07
N TYR A 202 9.18 0.75 -8.38
CA TYR A 202 9.27 2.20 -8.40
C TYR A 202 8.04 2.85 -7.78
N GLY A 203 8.24 4.04 -7.25
CA GLY A 203 7.18 4.93 -6.76
C GLY A 203 7.68 6.36 -6.69
N LEU A 204 6.86 7.29 -7.13
CA LEU A 204 7.07 8.73 -6.98
C LEU A 204 5.75 9.34 -6.53
N ALA A 205 5.75 10.02 -5.39
CA ALA A 205 4.54 10.60 -4.84
C ALA A 205 4.78 12.02 -4.31
N GLY A 206 3.72 12.80 -4.32
CA GLY A 206 3.67 14.15 -3.76
C GLY A 206 2.43 14.31 -2.88
N ILE A 207 2.62 15.01 -1.75
CA ILE A 207 1.53 15.43 -0.87
C ILE A 207 1.60 16.93 -0.72
N TYR A 208 0.56 17.61 -1.15
CA TYR A 208 0.39 19.05 -1.00
C TYR A 208 -0.62 19.35 0.08
N ARG A 209 -0.23 20.10 1.10
CA ARG A 209 -1.11 20.58 2.16
C ARG A 209 -1.93 21.78 1.66
N ALA A 210 -3.17 21.52 1.29
CA ALA A 210 -4.09 22.55 0.83
C ALA A 210 -4.65 23.40 2.00
N SER A 211 -4.89 22.75 3.15
CA SER A 211 -5.27 23.39 4.43
C SER A 211 -4.76 22.57 5.62
N ASP A 212 -5.09 22.99 6.84
CA ASP A 212 -4.71 22.26 8.06
C ASP A 212 -5.37 20.86 8.17
N HIS A 213 -6.47 20.67 7.47
CA HIS A 213 -7.25 19.45 7.50
C HIS A 213 -7.22 18.67 6.19
N VAL A 214 -6.79 19.29 5.08
CA VAL A 214 -6.90 18.70 3.74
C VAL A 214 -5.55 18.67 3.06
N ASN A 215 -5.15 17.49 2.63
CA ASN A 215 -4.04 17.27 1.71
C ASN A 215 -4.55 16.81 0.36
N ILE A 216 -3.91 17.27 -0.71
CA ILE A 216 -4.03 16.72 -2.07
C ILE A 216 -2.84 15.81 -2.28
N VAL A 217 -3.08 14.63 -2.82
CA VAL A 217 -2.05 13.61 -3.03
C VAL A 217 -2.04 13.13 -4.46
N SER A 218 -0.85 12.80 -4.96
CA SER A 218 -0.68 12.22 -6.29
C SER A 218 0.52 11.30 -6.31
N GLU A 219 0.44 10.20 -7.08
CA GLU A 219 1.56 9.29 -7.25
C GLU A 219 1.55 8.56 -8.60
N VAL A 220 2.74 8.12 -8.99
CA VAL A 220 2.96 7.06 -9.97
C VAL A 220 3.72 5.96 -9.29
N ASN A 221 3.22 4.73 -9.32
CA ASN A 221 3.89 3.58 -8.76
C ASN A 221 3.72 2.32 -9.60
N GLY A 222 4.56 1.32 -9.35
CA GLY A 222 4.42 0.05 -10.01
C GLY A 222 5.66 -0.83 -9.92
N ARG A 223 5.66 -1.85 -10.77
CA ARG A 223 6.78 -2.74 -11.00
C ARG A 223 7.01 -2.95 -12.50
N ILE A 224 8.26 -3.15 -12.88
CA ILE A 224 8.67 -3.48 -14.24
C ILE A 224 9.39 -4.83 -14.15
N ASN A 225 8.90 -5.83 -14.88
CA ASN A 225 9.62 -7.09 -15.05
C ASN A 225 10.88 -6.82 -15.87
N THR A 226 12.04 -7.26 -15.39
CA THR A 226 13.35 -6.96 -15.99
C THR A 226 13.79 -7.98 -17.03
N ARG A 227 13.00 -9.03 -17.26
CA ARG A 227 13.30 -10.08 -18.23
C ARG A 227 13.22 -9.57 -19.66
N ASN A 228 14.16 -9.99 -20.49
CA ASN A 228 14.07 -9.81 -21.93
C ASN A 228 13.02 -10.77 -22.51
N GLY A 229 11.94 -10.22 -23.12
CA GLY A 229 10.84 -10.98 -23.69
C GLY A 229 9.58 -10.97 -22.79
N PRO A 230 8.60 -11.86 -23.04
CA PRO A 230 7.38 -11.95 -22.27
C PRO A 230 7.67 -12.27 -20.80
N ALA A 231 7.05 -11.57 -19.89
CA ALA A 231 7.12 -11.86 -18.46
C ALA A 231 6.42 -13.19 -18.17
N PRO A 232 6.97 -14.04 -17.28
CA PRO A 232 6.25 -15.20 -16.78
C PRO A 232 4.93 -14.80 -16.15
N LEU A 233 3.90 -15.62 -16.35
CA LEU A 233 2.54 -15.35 -15.85
C LEU A 233 2.54 -15.14 -14.33
N GLY A 234 1.90 -14.06 -13.89
CA GLY A 234 1.86 -13.62 -12.50
C GLY A 234 2.96 -12.62 -12.13
N THR A 235 3.96 -12.40 -13.00
CA THR A 235 5.09 -11.48 -12.74
C THR A 235 5.12 -10.27 -13.67
N GLU A 236 4.01 -9.98 -14.34
CA GLU A 236 3.90 -8.92 -15.35
C GLU A 236 4.19 -7.54 -14.78
N SER A 237 4.61 -6.64 -15.67
CA SER A 237 4.77 -5.22 -15.35
C SER A 237 3.40 -4.59 -15.11
N ILE A 238 3.24 -3.94 -13.95
CA ILE A 238 2.05 -3.18 -13.60
C ILE A 238 2.45 -1.78 -13.17
N GLY A 239 1.61 -0.80 -13.44
CA GLY A 239 1.83 0.59 -13.05
C GLY A 239 0.51 1.33 -12.94
N GLN A 240 0.43 2.23 -11.98
CA GLN A 240 -0.75 3.05 -11.73
C GLN A 240 -0.36 4.50 -11.47
N PHE A 241 -1.21 5.40 -11.96
CA PHE A 241 -1.26 6.79 -11.52
C PHE A 241 -2.44 6.94 -10.56
N ARG A 242 -2.22 7.63 -9.45
CA ARG A 242 -3.29 7.96 -8.48
C ARG A 242 -3.30 9.43 -8.18
N VAL A 243 -4.51 9.97 -7.99
CA VAL A 243 -4.73 11.32 -7.49
C VAL A 243 -5.90 11.30 -6.50
N GLY A 244 -5.75 12.03 -5.40
CA GLY A 244 -6.77 11.97 -4.35
C GLY A 244 -6.57 12.99 -3.25
N THR A 245 -7.28 12.77 -2.16
CA THR A 245 -7.29 13.63 -0.99
C THR A 245 -7.16 12.84 0.30
N GLN A 246 -6.62 13.50 1.32
CA GLN A 246 -6.64 13.05 2.71
C GLN A 246 -7.29 14.15 3.55
N ILE A 247 -8.24 13.79 4.39
CA ILE A 247 -8.98 14.71 5.26
C ILE A 247 -8.79 14.25 6.70
N ARG A 248 -8.32 15.16 7.55
CA ARG A 248 -8.18 14.90 9.00
C ARG A 248 -9.37 15.44 9.75
N ALA A 249 -10.05 14.60 10.51
CA ALA A 249 -11.17 14.98 11.36
C ALA A 249 -11.23 14.07 12.59
N SER A 250 -11.42 14.66 13.77
CA SER A 250 -11.67 13.92 15.03
C SER A 250 -10.67 12.82 15.35
N GLY A 251 -9.36 13.06 15.10
CA GLY A 251 -8.31 12.06 15.37
C GLY A 251 -8.19 10.94 14.32
N LEU A 252 -9.06 10.97 13.31
CA LEU A 252 -9.01 10.05 12.18
C LEU A 252 -8.51 10.78 10.92
N ARG A 253 -7.99 10.03 9.98
CA ARG A 253 -7.73 10.50 8.63
C ARG A 253 -8.57 9.69 7.65
N PHE A 254 -9.39 10.36 6.90
CA PHE A 254 -10.16 9.81 5.79
C PHE A 254 -9.40 10.04 4.48
N ASP A 255 -9.47 9.12 3.57
CA ASP A 255 -8.83 9.25 2.27
C ASP A 255 -9.73 8.75 1.14
N ALA A 256 -9.55 9.37 -0.02
CA ALA A 256 -10.19 8.97 -1.26
C ALA A 256 -9.26 9.28 -2.44
N ALA A 257 -9.20 8.39 -3.42
CA ALA A 257 -8.45 8.63 -4.65
C ALA A 257 -9.05 7.92 -5.86
N ALA A 258 -8.79 8.49 -7.03
CA ALA A 258 -8.93 7.83 -8.32
C ALA A 258 -7.60 7.19 -8.72
N ALA A 259 -7.66 6.02 -9.35
CA ALA A 259 -6.52 5.28 -9.87
C ALA A 259 -6.71 5.01 -11.37
N PHE A 260 -5.62 5.10 -12.12
CA PHE A 260 -5.57 4.89 -13.57
C PHE A 260 -4.43 3.95 -13.91
N GLY A 261 -4.71 2.90 -14.65
CA GLY A 261 -3.71 1.95 -15.10
C GLY A 261 -2.80 2.54 -16.18
N LEU A 262 -1.50 2.34 -16.02
CA LEU A 262 -0.47 2.82 -16.94
C LEU A 262 0.07 1.73 -17.88
N THR A 263 -0.19 0.46 -17.56
CA THR A 263 0.27 -0.69 -18.35
C THR A 263 -0.91 -1.56 -18.78
N SER A 264 -0.67 -2.44 -19.74
CA SER A 264 -1.69 -3.35 -20.26
C SER A 264 -2.22 -4.34 -19.21
N PHE A 265 -1.44 -4.64 -18.17
CA PHE A 265 -1.82 -5.57 -17.11
C PHE A 265 -2.39 -4.89 -15.85
N SER A 266 -2.34 -3.57 -15.78
CA SER A 266 -2.99 -2.82 -14.71
C SER A 266 -4.52 -2.80 -14.87
N PRO A 267 -5.30 -2.70 -13.79
CA PRO A 267 -6.70 -2.34 -13.88
C PRO A 267 -6.86 -1.02 -14.65
N ARG A 268 -7.92 -0.89 -15.44
CA ARG A 268 -8.11 0.30 -16.28
C ARG A 268 -8.27 1.56 -15.46
N THR A 269 -9.19 1.53 -14.52
CA THR A 269 -9.50 2.63 -13.59
C THR A 269 -9.89 2.06 -12.24
N GLY A 270 -9.89 2.90 -11.22
CA GLY A 270 -10.38 2.52 -9.90
C GLY A 270 -10.63 3.73 -9.03
N VAL A 271 -11.33 3.48 -7.93
CA VAL A 271 -11.50 4.43 -6.83
C VAL A 271 -11.21 3.71 -5.52
N THR A 272 -10.62 4.42 -4.58
CA THR A 272 -10.28 3.90 -3.26
C THR A 272 -10.80 4.85 -2.19
N PHE A 273 -11.27 4.27 -1.10
CA PHE A 273 -11.70 5.00 0.10
C PHE A 273 -11.09 4.32 1.32
N GLY A 274 -10.72 5.11 2.31
CA GLY A 274 -10.14 4.54 3.51
C GLY A 274 -10.22 5.44 4.73
N VAL A 275 -9.90 4.84 5.85
CA VAL A 275 -9.77 5.49 7.14
C VAL A 275 -8.50 5.02 7.82
N THR A 276 -7.81 5.93 8.48
CA THR A 276 -6.58 5.65 9.23
C THR A 276 -6.72 6.18 10.64
N TYR A 277 -6.30 5.37 11.60
CA TYR A 277 -6.24 5.69 13.02
C TYR A 277 -4.82 5.47 13.54
N LEU A 278 -4.31 6.41 14.33
CA LEU A 278 -3.07 6.27 15.08
C LEU A 278 -3.40 6.08 16.56
N SER A 279 -2.95 4.97 17.14
CA SER A 279 -3.16 4.70 18.56
C SER A 279 -2.26 5.59 19.45
N PRO A 280 -2.62 5.83 20.70
CA PRO A 280 -1.67 6.24 21.71
C PRO A 280 -0.59 5.16 21.92
N HIS A 281 0.38 5.40 22.81
CA HIS A 281 1.35 4.37 23.18
C HIS A 281 0.64 3.16 23.81
N ILE A 282 0.81 1.98 23.23
CA ILE A 282 0.21 0.72 23.68
C ILE A 282 1.21 -0.25 24.29
N PHE A 283 2.51 0.00 24.10
CA PHE A 283 3.60 -0.78 24.72
C PHE A 283 4.84 0.10 24.93
N THR A 284 5.76 -0.36 25.76
CA THR A 284 7.06 0.31 25.98
C THR A 284 7.97 -0.01 24.79
N PRO A 285 8.44 1.00 24.03
CA PRO A 285 9.30 0.75 22.89
C PRO A 285 10.68 0.26 23.29
N ALA A 286 11.36 -0.41 22.36
CA ALA A 286 12.78 -0.72 22.50
C ALA A 286 13.60 0.57 22.56
N ARG A 287 14.59 0.61 23.44
CA ARG A 287 15.53 1.76 23.64
C ARG A 287 16.65 1.71 22.61
#